data_d02f4656e640475e15ac4b7321d1461a
#
_entry.id   d02f4656e640475e15ac4b7321d1461a
#
_cell.length_a   1.000
_cell.length_b   1.000
_cell.length_c   1.000
_cell.angle_alpha   90.00
_cell.angle_beta   90.00
_cell.angle_gamma   90.00
#
_symmetry.space_group_name_H-M   'P 1'
#
loop_
_entity.id
_entity.type
_entity.pdbx_description
1 polymer ?
#
loop_
_entity_poly.entity_id
_entity_poly.type
_entity_poly.pdbx_seq_one_letter_code
_entity_poly.pdbx_strand_id
1 'polypeptide(L)'
;MEPTFEEHIQERAVLVGLNAACFRKDQTATDETLEELEALLETAGGFCTGKILQNRHTPDSHSFIGEGKALEVKMLVEATASTMVVFDNELSPGNIRALEEIIGVTVLDRSALILDIFAQRAKTKEGRLQVELAQYKYLLPRLSGM
;
A
#
# COMPACT_ATOMS: atom_id res chain seq x y z
N MET A 1 12.19 -13.74 -26.13
CA MET A 1 11.83 -13.73 -24.83
C MET A 1 10.40 -13.53 -24.65
N GLU A 2 9.94 -13.95 -23.65
CA GLU A 2 8.55 -13.91 -23.48
C GLU A 2 8.23 -13.19 -22.22
N PRO A 3 8.28 -11.94 -22.27
CA PRO A 3 8.05 -11.16 -21.10
C PRO A 3 6.65 -11.24 -20.62
N THR A 4 5.81 -11.68 -21.51
CA THR A 4 4.42 -11.65 -21.18
C THR A 4 4.07 -12.56 -20.02
N PHE A 5 4.90 -13.57 -19.75
CA PHE A 5 4.64 -14.44 -18.64
C PHE A 5 4.57 -13.65 -17.33
N GLU A 6 5.53 -12.75 -17.11
CA GLU A 6 5.53 -11.95 -15.91
C GLU A 6 4.35 -10.98 -15.86
N GLU A 7 3.92 -10.53 -17.04
CA GLU A 7 2.78 -9.62 -17.08
C GLU A 7 1.49 -10.28 -16.63
N HIS A 8 1.43 -11.60 -16.68
CA HIS A 8 0.25 -12.31 -16.27
C HIS A 8 0.27 -12.74 -14.81
N ILE A 9 1.39 -12.49 -14.10
CA ILE A 9 1.45 -12.79 -12.69
C ILE A 9 0.69 -11.72 -11.94
N GLN A 10 -0.36 -12.13 -11.24
CA GLN A 10 -1.19 -11.22 -10.51
C GLN A 10 -0.63 -11.02 -9.10
N GLU A 11 -0.46 -9.75 -8.70
CA GLU A 11 -0.04 -9.46 -7.34
C GLU A 11 -1.16 -9.81 -6.38
N ARG A 12 -0.80 -10.43 -5.27
CA ARG A 12 -1.74 -10.81 -4.24
C ARG A 12 -1.47 -9.96 -3.02
N ALA A 13 -2.46 -9.20 -2.59
CA ALA A 13 -2.24 -8.18 -1.57
C ALA A 13 -3.19 -8.33 -0.40
N VAL A 14 -2.65 -8.19 0.80
CA VAL A 14 -3.44 -7.97 2.00
C VAL A 14 -3.65 -6.47 2.14
N LEU A 15 -4.86 -6.05 2.39
CA LEU A 15 -5.19 -4.64 2.58
C LEU A 15 -5.34 -4.37 4.07
N VAL A 16 -4.71 -3.29 4.54
CA VAL A 16 -4.70 -2.94 5.95
C VAL A 16 -5.11 -1.49 6.11
N GLY A 17 -5.97 -1.24 7.08
CA GLY A 17 -6.38 0.12 7.40
C GLY A 17 -6.35 0.37 8.89
N LEU A 18 -6.04 1.60 9.28
CA LEU A 18 -6.03 2.03 10.67
C LEU A 18 -7.05 3.13 10.87
N ASN A 19 -7.92 2.93 11.85
CA ASN A 19 -8.83 3.95 12.35
C ASN A 19 -8.29 4.39 13.70
N ALA A 20 -7.85 5.65 13.79
CA ALA A 20 -7.29 6.15 15.04
C ALA A 20 -8.13 7.33 15.52
N ALA A 21 -8.31 7.38 16.85
CA ALA A 21 -9.13 8.43 17.46
C ALA A 21 -8.59 9.82 17.16
N CYS A 22 -7.27 9.95 16.96
CA CYS A 22 -6.65 11.25 16.69
C CYS A 22 -6.73 11.66 15.21
N PHE A 23 -7.22 10.79 14.33
CA PHE A 23 -7.27 11.08 12.88
C PHE A 23 -8.46 11.96 12.55
N ARG A 24 -8.27 12.82 11.54
CA ARG A 24 -9.39 13.51 10.93
C ARG A 24 -10.15 12.49 10.07
N LYS A 25 -11.38 12.84 9.72
CA LYS A 25 -12.24 11.94 8.96
C LYS A 25 -11.60 11.48 7.65
N ASP A 26 -10.85 12.37 7.00
CA ASP A 26 -10.22 12.04 5.73
C ASP A 26 -8.94 11.23 5.87
N GLN A 27 -8.47 11.01 7.10
CA GLN A 27 -7.25 10.25 7.36
C GLN A 27 -7.52 8.84 7.82
N THR A 28 -8.75 8.55 8.24
CA THR A 28 -9.06 7.28 8.86
C THR A 28 -9.50 6.25 7.83
N ALA A 29 -9.22 4.98 8.12
CA ALA A 29 -9.69 3.88 7.30
C ALA A 29 -10.99 3.34 7.88
N THR A 30 -11.87 2.90 7.01
CA THR A 30 -13.14 2.26 7.38
C THR A 30 -13.34 1.06 6.48
N ASP A 31 -14.38 0.26 6.76
CA ASP A 31 -14.71 -0.84 5.86
C ASP A 31 -14.99 -0.33 4.45
N GLU A 32 -15.64 0.83 4.34
CA GLU A 32 -15.94 1.41 3.04
C GLU A 32 -14.70 1.85 2.30
N THR A 33 -13.74 2.49 2.99
CA THR A 33 -12.52 2.91 2.32
C THR A 33 -11.65 1.73 1.92
N LEU A 34 -11.70 0.64 2.69
CA LEU A 34 -11.00 -0.58 2.31
C LEU A 34 -11.62 -1.23 1.08
N GLU A 35 -12.94 -1.16 0.92
CA GLU A 35 -13.58 -1.63 -0.30
C GLU A 35 -13.16 -0.80 -1.51
N GLU A 36 -13.05 0.52 -1.33
CA GLU A 36 -12.54 1.37 -2.40
C GLU A 36 -11.11 1.00 -2.76
N LEU A 37 -10.29 0.73 -1.74
CA LEU A 37 -8.91 0.34 -1.97
C LEU A 37 -8.84 -0.97 -2.73
N GLU A 38 -9.72 -1.91 -2.41
CA GLU A 38 -9.78 -3.16 -3.14
C GLU A 38 -10.10 -2.93 -4.61
N ALA A 39 -11.05 -2.04 -4.90
CA ALA A 39 -11.38 -1.71 -6.28
C ALA A 39 -10.18 -1.09 -7.00
N LEU A 40 -9.44 -0.23 -6.31
CA LEU A 40 -8.23 0.36 -6.88
C LEU A 40 -7.18 -0.72 -7.17
N LEU A 41 -7.02 -1.65 -6.24
CA LEU A 41 -6.07 -2.75 -6.42
C LEU A 41 -6.43 -3.59 -7.64
N GLU A 42 -7.71 -3.90 -7.80
CA GLU A 42 -8.18 -4.68 -8.95
C GLU A 42 -7.94 -3.92 -10.25
N THR A 43 -8.15 -2.60 -10.22
CA THR A 43 -7.85 -1.77 -11.38
C THR A 43 -6.39 -1.84 -11.76
N ALA A 44 -5.52 -1.97 -10.77
CA ALA A 44 -4.08 -2.11 -11.01
C ALA A 44 -3.69 -3.53 -11.42
N GLY A 45 -4.64 -4.46 -11.45
CA GLY A 45 -4.36 -5.83 -11.84
C GLY A 45 -4.06 -6.76 -10.68
N GLY A 46 -4.26 -6.30 -9.44
CA GLY A 46 -3.99 -7.11 -8.27
C GLY A 46 -5.21 -7.86 -7.77
N PHE A 47 -5.00 -8.68 -6.77
CA PHE A 47 -6.03 -9.50 -6.16
C PHE A 47 -5.96 -9.35 -4.65
N CYS A 48 -7.09 -9.04 -4.02
CA CYS A 48 -7.16 -8.89 -2.57
C CYS A 48 -7.28 -10.25 -1.91
N THR A 49 -6.35 -10.57 -1.02
CA THR A 49 -6.33 -11.85 -0.32
C THR A 49 -6.85 -11.76 1.11
N GLY A 50 -7.01 -10.55 1.63
CA GLY A 50 -7.55 -10.35 2.97
C GLY A 50 -7.56 -8.88 3.31
N LYS A 51 -8.37 -8.53 4.30
CA LYS A 51 -8.50 -7.16 4.76
C LYS A 51 -8.43 -7.13 6.27
N ILE A 52 -7.70 -6.16 6.81
CA ILE A 52 -7.59 -5.96 8.25
C ILE A 52 -7.86 -4.49 8.54
N LEU A 53 -8.82 -4.24 9.42
CA LEU A 53 -9.10 -2.89 9.91
C LEU A 53 -8.82 -2.90 11.41
N GLN A 54 -7.92 -2.00 11.83
CA GLN A 54 -7.53 -1.91 13.23
C GLN A 54 -7.98 -0.57 13.81
N ASN A 55 -8.39 -0.60 15.07
CA ASN A 55 -8.74 0.62 15.80
C ASN A 55 -7.70 0.87 16.88
N ARG A 56 -7.19 2.10 16.96
CA ARG A 56 -6.23 2.51 17.97
C ARG A 56 -6.54 3.93 18.38
N HIS A 57 -5.96 4.37 19.53
CA HIS A 57 -6.00 5.77 19.88
C HIS A 57 -5.10 6.59 18.98
N THR A 58 -3.87 6.11 18.77
CA THR A 58 -2.89 6.79 17.95
C THR A 58 -2.14 5.75 17.15
N PRO A 59 -1.57 6.11 15.99
CA PRO A 59 -0.72 5.19 15.28
C PRO A 59 0.59 5.01 16.04
N ASP A 60 1.23 3.88 15.84
CA ASP A 60 2.56 3.64 16.35
C ASP A 60 3.55 4.43 15.49
N SER A 61 4.48 5.13 16.14
CA SER A 61 5.38 6.01 15.40
C SER A 61 6.35 5.24 14.50
N HIS A 62 6.65 4.01 14.83
CA HIS A 62 7.59 3.19 14.08
C HIS A 62 6.88 2.31 13.05
N SER A 63 5.97 1.46 13.50
CA SER A 63 5.35 0.45 12.65
C SER A 63 3.90 0.78 12.29
N PHE A 64 3.42 1.96 12.61
CA PHE A 64 2.09 2.47 12.31
C PHE A 64 0.97 1.69 12.99
N ILE A 65 0.92 0.37 12.83
CA ILE A 65 -0.13 -0.48 13.43
C ILE A 65 0.36 -1.20 14.68
N GLY A 66 1.61 -1.01 15.05
CA GLY A 66 2.19 -1.70 16.20
C GLY A 66 2.79 -3.03 15.77
N GLU A 67 3.82 -3.45 16.53
CA GLU A 67 4.58 -4.63 16.18
C GLU A 67 3.75 -5.90 16.21
N GLY A 68 2.89 -6.03 17.22
CA GLY A 68 2.03 -7.22 17.32
C GLY A 68 1.09 -7.36 16.14
N LYS A 69 0.45 -6.25 15.74
CA LYS A 69 -0.46 -6.28 14.60
C LYS A 69 0.32 -6.52 13.31
N ALA A 70 1.52 -5.96 13.20
CA ALA A 70 2.35 -6.20 12.02
C ALA A 70 2.69 -7.68 11.88
N LEU A 71 2.93 -8.37 12.99
CA LEU A 71 3.17 -9.81 12.96
C LEU A 71 1.92 -10.58 12.55
N GLU A 72 0.74 -10.13 12.97
CA GLU A 72 -0.51 -10.74 12.50
C GLU A 72 -0.67 -10.59 10.99
N VAL A 73 -0.32 -9.41 10.47
CA VAL A 73 -0.36 -9.18 9.01
C VAL A 73 0.62 -10.13 8.32
N LYS A 74 1.81 -10.30 8.89
CA LYS A 74 2.79 -11.23 8.34
C LYS A 74 2.24 -12.64 8.25
N MET A 75 1.58 -13.09 9.33
CA MET A 75 1.00 -14.42 9.34
C MET A 75 -0.06 -14.59 8.27
N LEU A 76 -0.88 -13.57 8.06
CA LEU A 76 -1.89 -13.62 7.02
C LEU A 76 -1.25 -13.62 5.64
N VAL A 77 -0.21 -12.81 5.45
CA VAL A 77 0.53 -12.80 4.19
C VAL A 77 1.07 -14.18 3.85
N GLU A 78 1.65 -14.85 4.86
CA GLU A 78 2.20 -16.17 4.64
C GLU A 78 1.11 -17.20 4.36
N ALA A 79 0.01 -17.13 5.12
CA ALA A 79 -1.09 -18.08 4.96
C ALA A 79 -1.78 -17.95 3.60
N THR A 80 -1.77 -16.76 3.02
CA THR A 80 -2.45 -16.51 1.75
C THR A 80 -1.50 -16.44 0.57
N ALA A 81 -0.21 -16.66 0.80
CA ALA A 81 0.83 -16.54 -0.22
C ALA A 81 0.76 -15.18 -0.91
N SER A 82 0.58 -14.12 -0.13
CA SER A 82 0.49 -12.77 -0.66
C SER A 82 1.88 -12.22 -0.96
N THR A 83 1.95 -11.34 -1.94
CA THR A 83 3.21 -10.77 -2.42
C THR A 83 3.42 -9.36 -1.94
N MET A 84 2.38 -8.72 -1.40
CA MET A 84 2.48 -7.35 -0.94
C MET A 84 1.39 -7.05 0.07
N VAL A 85 1.57 -5.92 0.74
CA VAL A 85 0.55 -5.36 1.64
C VAL A 85 0.31 -3.93 1.20
N VAL A 86 -0.95 -3.53 1.11
CA VAL A 86 -1.31 -2.16 0.76
C VAL A 86 -2.08 -1.55 1.91
N PHE A 87 -1.59 -0.42 2.39
CA PHE A 87 -2.23 0.32 3.48
C PHE A 87 -3.17 1.37 2.92
N ASP A 88 -4.34 1.46 3.51
CA ASP A 88 -5.32 2.46 3.13
C ASP A 88 -4.92 3.86 3.58
N ASN A 89 -4.16 3.93 4.67
CA ASN A 89 -3.65 5.20 5.21
C ASN A 89 -2.33 5.57 4.56
N GLU A 90 -2.00 6.86 4.62
CA GLU A 90 -0.70 7.32 4.15
C GLU A 90 0.37 6.95 5.17
N LEU A 91 1.50 6.46 4.69
CA LEU A 91 2.60 6.01 5.55
C LEU A 91 3.83 6.88 5.35
N SER A 92 4.59 7.08 6.42
CA SER A 92 5.89 7.73 6.29
C SER A 92 6.91 6.74 5.74
N PRO A 93 8.03 7.24 5.19
CA PRO A 93 9.08 6.33 4.74
C PRO A 93 9.58 5.41 5.85
N GLY A 94 9.68 5.92 7.07
CA GLY A 94 10.10 5.10 8.20
C GLY A 94 9.12 4.00 8.52
N ASN A 95 7.81 4.32 8.44
CA ASN A 95 6.78 3.29 8.65
C ASN A 95 6.89 2.18 7.61
N ILE A 96 7.10 2.57 6.35
CA ILE A 96 7.18 1.59 5.27
C ILE A 96 8.37 0.67 5.50
N ARG A 97 9.54 1.24 5.83
CA ARG A 97 10.73 0.43 6.07
C ARG A 97 10.53 -0.53 7.23
N ALA A 98 9.95 -0.02 8.34
CA ALA A 98 9.71 -0.86 9.50
C ALA A 98 8.76 -2.00 9.18
N LEU A 99 7.68 -1.70 8.46
CA LEU A 99 6.68 -2.70 8.11
C LEU A 99 7.25 -3.74 7.15
N GLU A 100 8.03 -3.31 6.16
CA GLU A 100 8.66 -4.26 5.24
C GLU A 100 9.63 -5.17 5.95
N GLU A 101 10.35 -4.64 6.93
CA GLU A 101 11.28 -5.44 7.71
C GLU A 101 10.54 -6.49 8.54
N ILE A 102 9.43 -6.11 9.15
CA ILE A 102 8.66 -7.03 9.98
C ILE A 102 7.91 -8.04 9.13
N ILE A 103 7.22 -7.59 8.09
CA ILE A 103 6.29 -8.44 7.34
C ILE A 103 7.00 -9.24 6.26
N GLY A 104 8.04 -8.67 5.66
CA GLY A 104 8.86 -9.42 4.72
C GLY A 104 8.41 -9.34 3.27
N VAL A 105 7.42 -8.52 2.94
CA VAL A 105 6.99 -8.30 1.56
C VAL A 105 6.90 -6.80 1.32
N THR A 106 6.73 -6.43 0.05
CA THR A 106 6.57 -5.03 -0.34
C THR A 106 5.37 -4.41 0.35
N VAL A 107 5.54 -3.21 0.88
CA VAL A 107 4.47 -2.45 1.52
C VAL A 107 4.25 -1.16 0.74
N LEU A 108 3.00 -0.94 0.33
CA LEU A 108 2.58 0.28 -0.36
C LEU A 108 1.49 0.95 0.45
N ASP A 109 1.32 2.25 0.23
CA ASP A 109 0.13 2.93 0.74
C ASP A 109 -0.80 3.29 -0.44
N ARG A 110 -1.95 3.86 -0.12
CA ARG A 110 -2.95 4.18 -1.13
C ARG A 110 -2.38 5.10 -2.21
N SER A 111 -1.60 6.10 -1.82
CA SER A 111 -1.03 7.05 -2.78
C SER A 111 -0.10 6.36 -3.77
N ALA A 112 0.73 5.44 -3.29
CA ALA A 112 1.63 4.71 -4.17
C ALA A 112 0.86 3.84 -5.15
N LEU A 113 -0.22 3.22 -4.70
CA LEU A 113 -1.05 2.39 -5.58
C LEU A 113 -1.70 3.25 -6.66
N ILE A 114 -2.23 4.41 -6.29
CA ILE A 114 -2.85 5.31 -7.26
C ILE A 114 -1.85 5.78 -8.29
N LEU A 115 -0.63 6.12 -7.87
CA LEU A 115 0.42 6.52 -8.80
C LEU A 115 0.76 5.39 -9.76
N ASP A 116 0.76 4.15 -9.27
CA ASP A 116 1.02 3.01 -10.12
C ASP A 116 -0.05 2.85 -11.19
N ILE A 117 -1.32 3.06 -10.81
CA ILE A 117 -2.43 3.00 -11.76
C ILE A 117 -2.26 4.07 -12.84
N PHE A 118 -1.92 5.29 -12.43
CA PHE A 118 -1.69 6.36 -13.39
C PHE A 118 -0.54 6.02 -14.34
N ALA A 119 0.53 5.46 -13.81
CA ALA A 119 1.68 5.07 -14.63
C ALA A 119 1.28 4.05 -15.69
N GLN A 120 0.48 3.06 -15.30
CA GLN A 120 0.03 2.03 -16.23
C GLN A 120 -0.85 2.61 -17.34
N ARG A 121 -1.60 3.66 -17.04
CA ARG A 121 -2.53 4.25 -17.99
C ARG A 121 -1.90 5.32 -18.86
N ALA A 122 -0.69 5.77 -18.54
CA ALA A 122 -0.02 6.79 -19.33
C ALA A 122 0.43 6.19 -20.66
N LYS A 123 -0.18 6.64 -21.74
CA LYS A 123 0.11 6.09 -23.07
C LYS A 123 0.81 7.09 -23.97
N THR A 124 0.82 8.36 -23.63
CA THR A 124 1.50 9.37 -24.40
C THR A 124 2.77 9.76 -23.69
N LYS A 125 3.73 10.29 -24.46
CA LYS A 125 4.97 10.77 -23.89
C LYS A 125 4.71 11.85 -22.84
N GLU A 126 3.80 12.76 -23.15
CA GLU A 126 3.48 13.84 -22.24
C GLU A 126 2.82 13.32 -20.97
N GLY A 127 1.88 12.40 -21.11
CA GLY A 127 1.23 11.79 -19.95
C GLY A 127 2.23 11.04 -19.08
N ARG A 128 3.17 10.35 -19.69
CA ARG A 128 4.21 9.66 -18.93
C ARG A 128 5.08 10.62 -18.15
N LEU A 129 5.45 11.75 -18.75
CA LEU A 129 6.26 12.72 -18.05
C LEU A 129 5.53 13.28 -16.84
N GLN A 130 4.24 13.53 -16.96
CA GLN A 130 3.46 14.02 -15.83
C GLN A 130 3.38 13.01 -14.72
N VAL A 131 3.20 11.74 -15.04
CA VAL A 131 3.13 10.68 -14.04
C VAL A 131 4.49 10.53 -13.36
N GLU A 132 5.57 10.53 -14.14
CA GLU A 132 6.90 10.41 -13.57
C GLU A 132 7.20 11.56 -12.60
N LEU A 133 6.76 12.76 -12.94
CA LEU A 133 6.96 13.90 -12.06
C LEU A 133 6.18 13.71 -10.75
N ALA A 134 4.94 13.23 -10.83
CA ALA A 134 4.15 12.99 -9.64
C ALA A 134 4.79 11.92 -8.77
N GLN A 135 5.30 10.84 -9.38
CA GLN A 135 5.98 9.79 -8.64
C GLN A 135 7.26 10.32 -7.99
N TYR A 136 7.97 11.16 -8.69
CA TYR A 136 9.17 11.76 -8.16
C TYR A 136 8.87 12.62 -6.94
N LYS A 137 7.82 13.43 -7.03
CA LYS A 137 7.40 14.26 -5.90
C LYS A 137 6.96 13.40 -4.71
N TYR A 138 6.38 12.25 -4.96
CA TYR A 138 6.01 11.33 -3.89
C TYR A 138 7.25 10.71 -3.24
N LEU A 139 8.23 10.32 -4.04
CA LEU A 139 9.41 9.60 -3.56
C LEU A 139 10.43 10.49 -2.87
N LEU A 140 10.61 11.73 -3.34
CA LEU A 140 11.64 12.61 -2.81
C LEU A 140 11.59 12.78 -1.29
N PRO A 141 10.43 13.14 -0.70
CA PRO A 141 10.40 13.29 0.75
C PRO A 141 10.64 11.97 1.48
N ARG A 142 10.30 10.85 0.85
CA ARG A 142 10.52 9.55 1.48
C ARG A 142 11.99 9.16 1.45
N LEU A 143 12.68 9.51 0.40
CA LEU A 143 14.13 9.25 0.31
C LEU A 143 14.91 10.12 1.29
N SER A 144 14.51 11.37 1.43
CA SER A 144 15.22 12.29 2.32
C SER A 144 14.99 11.96 3.79
N GLY A 145 14.00 11.14 4.09
CA GLY A 145 13.75 10.68 5.46
C GLY A 145 14.61 9.51 5.87
N MET A 146 15.48 9.08 5.01
CA MET A 146 16.35 7.92 5.32
C MET A 146 17.54 8.29 6.19
#